data_94cb5282e17dc247a068ef25da8fbe31
#
_entry.id   94cb5282e17dc247a068ef25da8fbe31
#
_cell.length_a   1.000
_cell.length_b   1.000
_cell.length_c   1.000
_cell.angle_alpha   90.00
_cell.angle_beta   90.00
_cell.angle_gamma   90.00
#
_symmetry.space_group_name_H-M   'P 1'
#
loop_
_entity.id
_entity.type
_entity.pdbx_description
1 polymer ?
#
loop_
_entity_poly.entity_id
_entity_poly.type
_entity_poly.pdbx_seq_one_letter_code
_entity_poly.pdbx_strand_id
1 'polypeptide(L)'
;MRILKLASAMMMGVAALGLSACASSLNTTVSRYQAMPAAQGQTFFVVPGEGMAANGGLEFQRYAGLVAQQLQARGYAPASSPASASMIVQLGYDVDEGQVRVTEDPFSRGYGGYGAYGRYGGFYDPFYSPFYSRYYYPRFGYRSPFYYGWNDPFWYDGGRGIDSYVEYHSEVDLHIRAKGGQPLFDGRAQARSQTNRLDVVVPSLVEAMFAGFPGRNGETVKITIPTKPRG
;
A
#
# COMPACT_ATOMS: atom_id res chain seq x y z
N MET A 1 -37.94 -36.85 -12.31
CA MET A 1 -36.50 -36.95 -11.87
C MET A 1 -35.52 -36.07 -12.63
N ARG A 2 -35.74 -35.68 -13.89
CA ARG A 2 -34.80 -34.82 -14.67
C ARG A 2 -34.83 -33.35 -14.24
N ILE A 3 -35.96 -32.83 -13.82
CA ILE A 3 -36.16 -31.43 -13.41
C ILE A 3 -35.47 -31.12 -12.06
N LEU A 4 -35.46 -32.06 -11.11
CA LEU A 4 -34.76 -31.91 -9.84
C LEU A 4 -33.22 -31.84 -9.99
N LYS A 5 -32.67 -32.56 -10.96
CA LYS A 5 -31.22 -32.55 -11.25
C LYS A 5 -30.75 -31.23 -11.89
N LEU A 6 -31.61 -30.60 -12.70
CA LEU A 6 -31.34 -29.29 -13.28
C LEU A 6 -31.39 -28.15 -12.25
N ALA A 7 -32.31 -28.19 -11.30
CA ALA A 7 -32.41 -27.23 -10.22
C ALA A 7 -31.20 -27.28 -9.26
N SER A 8 -30.70 -28.49 -8.95
CA SER A 8 -29.49 -28.67 -8.12
C SER A 8 -28.22 -28.13 -8.80
N ALA A 9 -28.08 -28.32 -10.11
CA ALA A 9 -26.94 -27.83 -10.88
C ALA A 9 -26.94 -26.28 -10.97
N MET A 10 -28.11 -25.68 -11.08
CA MET A 10 -28.25 -24.22 -11.13
C MET A 10 -27.96 -23.54 -9.78
N MET A 11 -28.30 -24.18 -8.66
CA MET A 11 -28.05 -23.68 -7.32
C MET A 11 -26.56 -23.75 -6.95
N MET A 12 -25.83 -24.74 -7.45
CA MET A 12 -24.37 -24.87 -7.24
C MET A 12 -23.57 -23.84 -8.05
N GLY A 13 -24.07 -23.41 -9.21
CA GLY A 13 -23.42 -22.39 -10.04
C GLY A 13 -23.48 -20.97 -9.45
N VAL A 14 -24.56 -20.64 -8.73
CA VAL A 14 -24.73 -19.32 -8.10
C VAL A 14 -23.88 -19.17 -6.83
N ALA A 15 -23.63 -20.24 -6.09
CA ALA A 15 -22.78 -20.24 -4.90
C ALA A 15 -21.29 -20.01 -5.22
N ALA A 16 -20.82 -20.36 -6.41
CA ALA A 16 -19.43 -20.18 -6.83
C ALA A 16 -19.07 -18.72 -7.19
N LEU A 17 -20.04 -17.87 -7.48
CA LEU A 17 -19.83 -16.45 -7.84
C LEU A 17 -19.70 -15.54 -6.63
N GLY A 18 -19.99 -15.99 -5.42
CA GLY A 18 -19.92 -15.20 -4.19
C GLY A 18 -18.56 -15.15 -3.50
N LEU A 19 -17.56 -15.91 -3.93
CA LEU A 19 -16.27 -16.07 -3.22
C LEU A 19 -15.16 -15.09 -3.66
N SER A 20 -15.43 -14.15 -4.57
CA SER A 20 -14.41 -13.22 -5.05
C SER A 20 -14.35 -11.86 -4.31
N ALA A 21 -15.01 -11.70 -3.16
CA ALA A 21 -15.27 -10.39 -2.55
C ALA A 21 -14.20 -9.88 -1.55
N CYS A 22 -13.09 -10.57 -1.35
CA CYS A 22 -12.02 -10.11 -0.43
C CYS A 22 -10.69 -9.85 -1.15
N ALA A 23 -10.72 -9.25 -2.32
CA ALA A 23 -9.50 -8.72 -2.92
C ALA A 23 -9.14 -7.43 -2.19
N SER A 24 -8.06 -7.46 -1.40
CA SER A 24 -7.48 -6.22 -0.86
C SER A 24 -7.05 -5.34 -2.05
N SER A 25 -7.31 -4.05 -1.96
CA SER A 25 -6.94 -3.09 -2.99
C SER A 25 -5.88 -2.12 -2.48
N LEU A 26 -4.95 -1.75 -3.35
CA LEU A 26 -3.95 -0.75 -3.07
C LEU A 26 -4.34 0.58 -3.73
N ASN A 27 -4.58 1.60 -2.91
CA ASN A 27 -4.82 2.95 -3.40
C ASN A 27 -3.48 3.63 -3.67
N THR A 28 -3.23 3.93 -4.94
CA THR A 28 -1.96 4.47 -5.43
C THR A 28 -2.18 5.88 -5.97
N THR A 29 -1.30 6.79 -5.62
CA THR A 29 -1.20 8.13 -6.24
C THR A 29 -0.05 8.11 -7.23
N VAL A 30 -0.31 8.44 -8.49
CA VAL A 30 0.69 8.47 -9.57
C VAL A 30 0.82 9.88 -10.11
N SER A 31 2.02 10.44 -10.05
CA SER A 31 2.39 11.72 -10.65
C SER A 31 3.28 11.49 -11.86
N ARG A 32 3.05 12.20 -12.97
CA ARG A 32 3.75 12.00 -14.24
C ARG A 32 4.08 13.31 -14.92
N TYR A 33 5.33 13.43 -15.37
CA TYR A 33 5.79 14.45 -16.30
C TYR A 33 6.36 13.75 -17.52
N GLN A 34 5.95 14.16 -18.73
CA GLN A 34 6.33 13.40 -19.91
C GLN A 34 6.54 14.26 -21.17
N ALA A 35 7.52 13.85 -21.95
CA ALA A 35 7.81 14.28 -23.30
C ALA A 35 8.22 13.05 -24.15
N MET A 36 7.47 11.95 -24.00
CA MET A 36 7.77 10.67 -24.63
C MET A 36 7.63 10.73 -26.15
N PRO A 37 8.63 10.23 -26.91
CA PRO A 37 8.50 10.07 -28.35
C PRO A 37 7.53 8.94 -28.70
N ALA A 38 7.06 8.90 -29.95
CA ALA A 38 6.35 7.74 -30.47
C ALA A 38 7.19 6.48 -30.34
N ALA A 39 6.55 5.35 -30.02
CA ALA A 39 7.27 4.11 -29.72
C ALA A 39 8.05 3.50 -30.89
N GLN A 40 7.62 3.79 -32.14
CA GLN A 40 8.22 3.21 -33.34
C GLN A 40 9.72 3.56 -33.44
N GLY A 41 10.55 2.49 -33.52
CA GLY A 41 12.00 2.64 -33.64
C GLY A 41 12.74 2.98 -32.34
N GLN A 42 12.02 3.15 -31.25
CA GLN A 42 12.64 3.43 -29.95
C GLN A 42 12.99 2.13 -29.22
N THR A 43 14.22 2.10 -28.70
CA THR A 43 14.73 0.99 -27.89
C THR A 43 15.03 1.46 -26.48
N PHE A 44 14.83 0.58 -25.48
CA PHE A 44 15.06 0.91 -24.08
C PHE A 44 15.93 -0.12 -23.37
N PHE A 45 16.62 0.30 -22.33
CA PHE A 45 17.32 -0.57 -21.38
C PHE A 45 17.04 -0.12 -19.97
N VAL A 46 16.67 -1.07 -19.08
CA VAL A 46 16.31 -0.77 -17.68
C VAL A 46 17.57 -0.89 -16.81
N VAL A 47 17.81 0.13 -16.00
CA VAL A 47 18.94 0.20 -15.06
C VAL A 47 18.42 0.54 -13.65
N PRO A 48 19.15 0.19 -12.59
CA PRO A 48 18.82 0.61 -11.23
C PRO A 48 18.83 2.13 -11.08
N GLY A 49 17.92 2.63 -10.22
CA GLY A 49 17.89 4.03 -9.80
C GLY A 49 19.07 4.41 -8.90
N GLU A 50 19.19 5.69 -8.59
CA GLU A 50 20.22 6.21 -7.68
C GLU A 50 20.09 5.58 -6.29
N GLY A 51 21.21 5.23 -5.66
CA GLY A 51 21.23 4.60 -4.33
C GLY A 51 21.04 3.09 -4.31
N MET A 52 20.66 2.47 -5.43
CA MET A 52 20.60 1.01 -5.55
C MET A 52 21.94 0.42 -5.99
N ALA A 53 22.19 -0.86 -5.63
CA ALA A 53 23.41 -1.54 -6.09
C ALA A 53 23.50 -1.51 -7.62
N ALA A 54 24.68 -1.18 -8.15
CA ALA A 54 24.89 -0.98 -9.59
C ALA A 54 24.47 -2.15 -10.49
N ASN A 55 24.46 -3.39 -9.94
CA ASN A 55 24.06 -4.60 -10.65
C ASN A 55 22.63 -5.07 -10.30
N GLY A 56 21.93 -4.36 -9.39
CA GLY A 56 20.51 -4.52 -9.09
C GLY A 56 20.06 -5.87 -8.57
N GLY A 57 20.83 -6.85 -8.28
CA GLY A 57 20.43 -8.15 -7.72
C GLY A 57 19.28 -8.86 -8.46
N LEU A 58 18.89 -10.05 -7.98
CA LEU A 58 17.80 -10.85 -8.56
C LEU A 58 16.43 -10.20 -8.38
N GLU A 59 16.22 -9.50 -7.28
CA GLU A 59 15.00 -8.77 -6.99
C GLU A 59 14.76 -7.65 -8.00
N PHE A 60 15.77 -6.81 -8.21
CA PHE A 60 15.71 -5.77 -9.23
C PHE A 60 15.41 -6.33 -10.62
N GLN A 61 16.10 -7.42 -11.03
CA GLN A 61 15.86 -8.04 -12.32
C GLN A 61 14.39 -8.46 -12.52
N ARG A 62 13.76 -8.95 -11.45
CA ARG A 62 12.33 -9.29 -11.47
C ARG A 62 11.46 -8.05 -11.74
N TYR A 63 11.69 -6.95 -11.04
CA TYR A 63 10.89 -5.74 -11.21
C TYR A 63 11.22 -5.00 -12.51
N ALA A 64 12.49 -4.98 -12.91
CA ALA A 64 12.92 -4.49 -14.23
C ALA A 64 12.23 -5.27 -15.37
N GLY A 65 12.05 -6.58 -15.21
CA GLY A 65 11.28 -7.41 -16.12
C GLY A 65 9.81 -6.98 -16.25
N LEU A 66 9.17 -6.59 -15.14
CA LEU A 66 7.79 -6.07 -15.17
C LEU A 66 7.71 -4.74 -15.93
N VAL A 67 8.64 -3.82 -15.67
CA VAL A 67 8.72 -2.54 -16.40
C VAL A 67 8.97 -2.79 -17.88
N ALA A 68 9.90 -3.71 -18.22
CA ALA A 68 10.17 -4.07 -19.61
C ALA A 68 8.94 -4.63 -20.33
N GLN A 69 8.17 -5.50 -19.70
CA GLN A 69 6.92 -6.03 -20.26
C GLN A 69 5.89 -4.90 -20.50
N GLN A 70 5.78 -3.96 -19.60
CA GLN A 70 4.87 -2.83 -19.72
C GLN A 70 5.26 -1.91 -20.90
N LEU A 71 6.56 -1.63 -21.10
CA LEU A 71 7.04 -0.85 -22.23
C LEU A 71 6.89 -1.58 -23.56
N GLN A 72 7.19 -2.89 -23.60
CA GLN A 72 6.99 -3.72 -24.79
C GLN A 72 5.53 -3.75 -25.22
N ALA A 73 4.60 -3.90 -24.27
CA ALA A 73 3.17 -3.86 -24.57
C ALA A 73 2.71 -2.54 -25.20
N ARG A 74 3.52 -1.48 -25.09
CA ARG A 74 3.29 -0.14 -25.69
C ARG A 74 4.10 0.11 -26.96
N GLY A 75 4.81 -0.92 -27.44
CA GLY A 75 5.52 -0.88 -28.72
C GLY A 75 6.98 -0.44 -28.65
N TYR A 76 7.53 -0.23 -27.46
CA TYR A 76 8.97 0.02 -27.28
C TYR A 76 9.75 -1.29 -27.34
N ALA A 77 10.90 -1.34 -27.99
CA ALA A 77 11.72 -2.54 -28.13
C ALA A 77 12.81 -2.60 -27.04
N PRO A 78 13.08 -3.78 -26.43
CA PRO A 78 14.19 -3.92 -25.49
C PRO A 78 15.52 -3.90 -26.23
N ALA A 79 16.52 -3.21 -25.67
CA ALA A 79 17.90 -3.23 -26.16
C ALA A 79 18.71 -4.31 -25.42
N SER A 80 19.75 -4.84 -26.06
CA SER A 80 20.65 -5.83 -25.46
C SER A 80 21.65 -5.23 -24.46
N SER A 81 21.89 -3.93 -24.53
CA SER A 81 22.82 -3.23 -23.65
C SER A 81 22.43 -1.75 -23.50
N PRO A 82 22.89 -1.05 -22.44
CA PRO A 82 22.67 0.38 -22.30
C PRO A 82 23.24 1.18 -23.49
N ALA A 83 24.37 0.72 -24.06
CA ALA A 83 25.03 1.40 -25.17
C ALA A 83 24.23 1.36 -26.46
N SER A 84 23.44 0.28 -26.70
CA SER A 84 22.60 0.10 -27.87
C SER A 84 21.19 0.68 -27.72
N ALA A 85 20.80 1.09 -26.52
CA ALA A 85 19.49 1.66 -26.25
C ALA A 85 19.41 3.13 -26.72
N SER A 86 18.27 3.54 -27.28
CA SER A 86 17.94 4.95 -27.52
C SER A 86 17.47 5.67 -26.26
N MET A 87 16.93 4.90 -25.28
CA MET A 87 16.44 5.40 -23.99
C MET A 87 16.96 4.54 -22.84
N ILE A 88 17.32 5.19 -21.74
CA ILE A 88 17.67 4.55 -20.49
C ILE A 88 16.51 4.75 -19.50
N VAL A 89 16.04 3.66 -18.94
CA VAL A 89 14.94 3.61 -17.97
C VAL A 89 15.55 3.32 -16.60
N GLN A 90 15.54 4.30 -15.72
CA GLN A 90 15.98 4.14 -14.33
C GLN A 90 14.78 3.76 -13.47
N LEU A 91 14.86 2.63 -12.78
CA LEU A 91 13.83 2.13 -11.86
C LEU A 91 14.35 2.18 -10.44
N GLY A 92 13.70 3.01 -9.61
CA GLY A 92 13.85 3.03 -8.15
C GLY A 92 12.61 2.48 -7.47
N TYR A 93 12.76 1.83 -6.31
CA TYR A 93 11.66 1.42 -5.44
C TYR A 93 12.13 1.39 -4.00
N ASP A 94 11.22 1.75 -3.10
CA ASP A 94 11.47 1.79 -1.67
C ASP A 94 10.20 1.53 -0.86
N VAL A 95 10.37 1.06 0.38
CA VAL A 95 9.33 0.94 1.40
C VAL A 95 9.94 1.38 2.73
N ASP A 96 9.25 2.30 3.42
CA ASP A 96 9.70 2.82 4.70
C ASP A 96 9.63 1.78 5.84
N GLU A 97 10.17 2.12 7.00
CA GLU A 97 10.14 1.28 8.21
C GLU A 97 8.74 1.12 8.81
N GLY A 98 7.77 1.90 8.32
CA GLY A 98 6.39 1.92 8.79
C GLY A 98 6.15 2.80 10.01
N GLN A 99 4.93 3.28 10.13
CA GLN A 99 4.46 4.13 11.23
C GLN A 99 3.27 3.48 11.93
N VAL A 100 3.31 3.42 13.25
CA VAL A 100 2.17 2.95 14.04
C VAL A 100 1.06 3.99 13.96
N ARG A 101 -0.09 3.56 13.47
CA ARG A 101 -1.35 4.33 13.46
C ARG A 101 -2.27 3.77 14.52
N VAL A 102 -2.86 4.67 15.29
CA VAL A 102 -3.86 4.34 16.31
C VAL A 102 -5.20 4.85 15.81
N THR A 103 -6.17 3.97 15.73
CA THR A 103 -7.55 4.31 15.33
C THR A 103 -8.46 4.07 16.54
N GLU A 104 -9.18 5.11 16.95
CA GLU A 104 -10.27 4.95 17.91
C GLU A 104 -11.45 4.29 17.18
N ASP A 105 -12.02 3.23 17.75
CA ASP A 105 -13.23 2.61 17.23
C ASP A 105 -14.37 3.63 17.33
N PRO A 106 -14.97 4.07 16.21
CA PRO A 106 -16.09 5.00 16.22
C PRO A 106 -17.33 4.44 16.92
N PHE A 107 -17.44 3.13 17.11
CA PHE A 107 -18.51 2.47 17.85
C PHE A 107 -18.30 2.45 19.37
N SER A 108 -17.11 2.78 19.87
CA SER A 108 -16.83 2.87 21.30
C SER A 108 -17.55 4.06 21.98
N ARG A 109 -18.13 4.98 21.22
CA ARG A 109 -18.88 6.14 21.71
C ARG A 109 -20.37 5.91 21.98
N GLY A 110 -20.90 4.73 21.74
CA GLY A 110 -22.35 4.59 21.58
C GLY A 110 -23.07 3.51 22.36
N TYR A 111 -22.68 3.12 23.57
CA TYR A 111 -23.60 2.36 24.43
C TYR A 111 -23.24 2.50 25.91
N GLY A 112 -23.37 3.71 26.42
CA GLY A 112 -23.15 3.93 27.85
C GLY A 112 -23.88 5.15 28.35
N GLY A 113 -25.20 5.08 28.43
CA GLY A 113 -25.88 6.26 28.91
C GLY A 113 -27.37 6.20 29.15
N TYR A 114 -27.86 5.20 29.83
CA TYR A 114 -29.07 5.33 30.63
C TYR A 114 -28.70 5.03 32.07
N GLY A 115 -28.51 6.08 32.85
CA GLY A 115 -28.45 5.94 34.30
C GLY A 115 -27.44 6.87 34.92
N ALA A 116 -27.86 7.99 35.31
CA ALA A 116 -27.70 8.49 36.66
C ALA A 116 -27.78 10.02 36.70
N TYR A 117 -28.82 10.50 37.24
CA TYR A 117 -28.91 11.78 37.92
C TYR A 117 -27.75 11.92 38.92
N GLY A 118 -26.89 12.88 38.71
CA GLY A 118 -25.77 13.18 39.60
C GLY A 118 -25.22 14.58 39.33
N ARG A 119 -26.01 15.55 39.72
CA ARG A 119 -25.68 16.97 39.86
C ARG A 119 -24.57 17.06 40.87
N TYR A 120 -23.38 17.58 40.49
CA TYR A 120 -22.59 18.58 41.22
C TYR A 120 -21.38 18.97 40.38
N GLY A 121 -21.17 20.30 40.28
CA GLY A 121 -20.14 20.93 39.49
C GLY A 121 -18.74 20.63 40.02
N GLY A 122 -17.84 20.47 39.10
CA GLY A 122 -16.40 20.45 39.32
C GLY A 122 -15.74 21.07 38.08
N PHE A 123 -15.02 22.16 38.32
CA PHE A 123 -14.26 22.90 37.34
C PHE A 123 -13.37 21.94 36.53
N TYR A 124 -13.60 21.85 35.22
CA TYR A 124 -12.69 21.19 34.32
C TYR A 124 -11.47 22.05 34.09
N ASP A 125 -10.34 21.63 34.63
CA ASP A 125 -9.02 22.14 34.29
C ASP A 125 -8.64 21.48 32.94
N PRO A 126 -8.54 22.24 31.83
CA PRO A 126 -8.25 21.67 30.49
C PRO A 126 -6.81 21.16 30.35
N PHE A 127 -5.96 21.30 31.36
CA PHE A 127 -4.56 20.87 31.37
C PHE A 127 -4.32 19.53 32.08
N TYR A 128 -5.34 18.88 32.66
CA TYR A 128 -5.15 17.57 33.27
C TYR A 128 -5.33 16.48 32.21
N SER A 129 -4.24 16.12 31.53
CA SER A 129 -4.19 14.96 30.67
C SER A 129 -4.50 13.70 31.49
N PRO A 130 -5.46 12.86 31.09
CA PRO A 130 -5.77 11.59 31.78
C PRO A 130 -4.57 10.62 31.82
N PHE A 131 -3.52 10.91 31.06
CA PHE A 131 -2.27 10.15 31.06
C PHE A 131 -1.41 10.36 32.32
N TYR A 132 -1.51 11.52 33.00
CA TYR A 132 -0.64 11.80 34.14
C TYR A 132 -1.16 11.22 35.46
N SER A 133 -2.44 11.00 35.62
CA SER A 133 -2.99 10.49 36.88
C SER A 133 -2.78 8.97 37.08
N ARG A 134 -2.45 8.22 36.04
CA ARG A 134 -2.17 6.77 36.14
C ARG A 134 -0.75 6.44 36.62
N TYR A 135 0.16 7.40 36.60
CA TYR A 135 1.55 7.18 37.01
C TYR A 135 1.87 7.54 38.46
N TYR A 136 0.92 8.12 39.19
CA TYR A 136 1.23 8.68 40.52
C TYR A 136 0.58 7.98 41.73
N TYR A 137 -0.04 6.80 41.53
CA TYR A 137 -0.40 5.97 42.68
C TYR A 137 0.45 4.70 42.70
N PRO A 138 1.45 4.64 43.63
CA PRO A 138 2.22 3.42 43.84
C PRO A 138 1.42 2.48 44.74
N ARG A 139 0.46 1.79 44.16
CA ARG A 139 -0.16 0.66 44.85
C ARG A 139 -0.27 -0.49 43.87
N PHE A 140 0.54 -1.51 44.19
CA PHE A 140 0.70 -2.81 43.53
C PHE A 140 1.79 -2.90 42.46
N GLY A 141 2.87 -3.53 42.92
CA GLY A 141 3.78 -4.48 42.29
C GLY A 141 4.20 -4.22 40.84
N TYR A 142 5.48 -4.02 40.65
CA TYR A 142 6.16 -4.11 39.37
C TYR A 142 5.69 -5.35 38.60
N ARG A 143 4.77 -5.20 37.66
CA ARG A 143 4.52 -6.19 36.61
C ARG A 143 4.99 -5.60 35.30
N SER A 144 5.97 -6.28 34.71
CA SER A 144 6.50 -6.01 33.40
C SER A 144 5.35 -5.86 32.39
N PRO A 145 5.36 -4.84 31.48
CA PRO A 145 4.37 -4.71 30.42
C PRO A 145 4.39 -5.88 29.42
N PHE A 146 5.33 -6.83 29.59
CA PHE A 146 5.46 -8.04 28.77
C PHE A 146 4.99 -9.32 29.46
N TYR A 147 4.30 -9.24 30.61
CA TYR A 147 3.75 -10.42 31.26
C TYR A 147 2.40 -10.78 30.62
N TYR A 148 2.43 -11.69 29.67
CA TYR A 148 1.25 -12.33 29.11
C TYR A 148 0.63 -13.27 30.16
N GLY A 149 -0.25 -12.74 30.99
CA GLY A 149 -1.06 -13.52 31.93
C GLY A 149 -2.54 -13.17 31.75
N TRP A 150 -3.42 -14.05 32.19
CA TRP A 150 -4.90 -13.93 32.12
C TRP A 150 -5.50 -12.70 32.83
N ASN A 151 -4.68 -11.79 33.31
CA ASN A 151 -5.03 -10.50 33.91
C ASN A 151 -4.53 -9.32 33.06
N ASP A 152 -4.56 -9.44 31.75
CA ASP A 152 -4.30 -8.33 30.85
C ASP A 152 -5.39 -7.27 31.05
N PRO A 153 -5.04 -6.02 31.43
CA PRO A 153 -6.03 -4.94 31.61
C PRO A 153 -6.81 -4.64 30.33
N PHE A 154 -6.33 -5.07 29.16
CA PHE A 154 -7.06 -4.96 27.89
C PHE A 154 -8.31 -5.85 27.83
N TRP A 155 -8.40 -6.94 28.59
CA TRP A 155 -9.57 -7.79 28.66
C TRP A 155 -10.61 -7.34 29.68
N TYR A 156 -10.23 -6.49 30.64
CA TYR A 156 -11.10 -6.09 31.74
C TYR A 156 -11.62 -4.68 31.66
N ASP A 157 -11.05 -3.82 30.80
CA ASP A 157 -11.53 -2.47 30.62
C ASP A 157 -12.54 -2.47 29.45
N GLY A 158 -13.80 -2.72 29.82
CA GLY A 158 -14.91 -2.80 28.87
C GLY A 158 -14.96 -1.59 27.95
N GLY A 159 -14.60 -1.77 26.67
CA GLY A 159 -15.17 -1.01 25.60
C GLY A 159 -14.40 0.19 25.07
N ARG A 160 -13.10 0.29 25.23
CA ARG A 160 -12.27 1.18 24.39
C ARG A 160 -11.37 0.36 23.48
N GLY A 161 -11.94 -0.11 22.39
CA GLY A 161 -11.17 -0.72 21.31
C GLY A 161 -10.24 0.33 20.69
N ILE A 162 -8.99 0.35 21.13
CA ILE A 162 -7.94 1.08 20.44
C ILE A 162 -7.29 0.07 19.49
N ASP A 163 -7.62 0.16 18.21
CA ASP A 163 -6.95 -0.61 17.19
C ASP A 163 -5.69 0.12 16.74
N SER A 164 -4.56 -0.56 16.82
CA SER A 164 -3.31 -0.06 16.28
C SER A 164 -2.84 -0.93 15.12
N TYR A 165 -2.43 -0.29 14.03
CA TYR A 165 -1.85 -0.96 12.89
C TYR A 165 -0.59 -0.23 12.41
N VAL A 166 0.30 -0.95 11.72
CA VAL A 166 1.47 -0.35 11.10
C VAL A 166 1.11 0.03 9.66
N GLU A 167 1.30 1.30 9.31
CA GLU A 167 1.13 1.83 7.96
C GLU A 167 2.52 2.04 7.35
N TYR A 168 2.74 1.43 6.19
CA TYR A 168 3.96 1.55 5.38
C TYR A 168 3.70 2.48 4.20
N HIS A 169 4.66 3.34 3.92
CA HIS A 169 4.69 4.14 2.70
C HIS A 169 5.62 3.49 1.69
N SER A 170 5.09 3.21 0.51
CA SER A 170 5.80 2.54 -0.57
C SER A 170 5.85 3.43 -1.79
N GLU A 171 6.98 3.42 -2.49
CA GLU A 171 7.23 4.27 -3.64
C GLU A 171 7.92 3.50 -4.76
N VAL A 172 7.54 3.83 -6.00
CA VAL A 172 8.26 3.44 -7.22
C VAL A 172 8.51 4.69 -8.05
N ASP A 173 9.78 4.96 -8.36
CA ASP A 173 10.22 6.01 -9.25
C ASP A 173 10.65 5.42 -10.60
N LEU A 174 10.20 6.05 -11.67
CA LEU A 174 10.56 5.68 -13.03
C LEU A 174 11.03 6.92 -13.80
N HIS A 175 12.31 6.97 -14.13
CA HIS A 175 12.90 8.04 -14.94
C HIS A 175 13.34 7.48 -16.28
N ILE A 176 12.84 8.05 -17.38
CA ILE A 176 13.28 7.69 -18.74
C ILE A 176 14.01 8.87 -19.35
N ARG A 177 15.23 8.62 -19.80
CA ARG A 177 16.07 9.61 -20.45
C ARG A 177 16.50 9.14 -21.83
N ALA A 178 16.55 10.07 -22.79
CA ALA A 178 17.17 9.80 -24.08
C ALA A 178 18.66 9.52 -23.91
N LYS A 179 19.29 8.86 -24.88
CA LYS A 179 20.74 8.57 -24.89
C LYS A 179 21.60 9.83 -24.69
N GLY A 180 21.12 10.99 -25.09
CA GLY A 180 21.76 12.31 -24.86
C GLY A 180 21.51 12.90 -23.47
N GLY A 181 20.85 12.20 -22.54
CA GLY A 181 20.56 12.67 -21.19
C GLY A 181 19.29 13.52 -21.04
N GLN A 182 18.61 13.85 -22.14
CA GLN A 182 17.36 14.61 -22.09
C GLN A 182 16.27 13.80 -21.36
N PRO A 183 15.57 14.39 -20.37
CA PRO A 183 14.47 13.72 -19.70
C PRO A 183 13.27 13.55 -20.66
N LEU A 184 12.72 12.34 -20.71
CA LEU A 184 11.56 11.98 -21.52
C LEU A 184 10.35 11.65 -20.67
N PHE A 185 10.58 11.08 -19.46
CA PHE A 185 9.51 10.73 -18.53
C PHE A 185 10.07 10.73 -17.11
N ASP A 186 9.31 11.37 -16.22
CA ASP A 186 9.52 11.31 -14.78
C ASP A 186 8.19 10.93 -14.13
N GLY A 187 8.13 9.73 -13.59
CA GLY A 187 6.95 9.18 -12.94
C GLY A 187 7.24 8.73 -11.53
N ARG A 188 6.29 9.01 -10.62
CA ARG A 188 6.32 8.56 -9.23
C ARG A 188 4.99 7.94 -8.86
N ALA A 189 5.00 6.70 -8.41
CA ALA A 189 3.84 6.00 -7.90
C ALA A 189 4.04 5.73 -6.41
N GLN A 190 3.08 6.18 -5.58
CA GLN A 190 3.14 6.06 -4.13
C GLN A 190 1.87 5.42 -3.60
N ALA A 191 2.01 4.56 -2.59
CA ALA A 191 0.89 3.98 -1.88
C ALA A 191 1.14 3.87 -0.38
N ARG A 192 0.05 3.80 0.38
CA ARG A 192 0.06 3.45 1.80
C ARG A 192 -0.63 2.11 1.98
N SER A 193 -0.01 1.23 2.75
CA SER A 193 -0.50 -0.13 2.97
C SER A 193 -0.13 -0.64 4.36
N GLN A 194 -0.78 -1.72 4.79
CA GLN A 194 -0.42 -2.43 6.02
C GLN A 194 0.63 -3.54 5.77
N THR A 195 1.20 -3.59 4.57
CA THR A 195 2.25 -4.56 4.22
C THR A 195 3.48 -3.86 3.67
N ASN A 196 4.65 -4.30 4.12
CA ASN A 196 5.96 -3.87 3.62
C ASN A 196 6.54 -4.85 2.59
N ARG A 197 5.75 -5.79 2.12
CA ARG A 197 6.20 -6.83 1.18
C ARG A 197 6.41 -6.26 -0.21
N LEU A 198 7.66 -6.06 -0.61
CA LEU A 198 8.06 -5.57 -1.94
C LEU A 198 7.50 -6.42 -3.08
N ASP A 199 7.42 -7.74 -2.88
CA ASP A 199 6.90 -8.68 -3.88
C ASP A 199 5.39 -8.52 -4.17
N VAL A 200 4.67 -7.81 -3.33
CA VAL A 200 3.25 -7.47 -3.49
C VAL A 200 3.08 -6.02 -3.94
N VAL A 201 3.81 -5.10 -3.30
CA VAL A 201 3.60 -3.67 -3.47
C VAL A 201 4.22 -3.16 -4.77
N VAL A 202 5.47 -3.53 -5.08
CA VAL A 202 6.18 -3.03 -6.28
C VAL A 202 5.47 -3.41 -7.58
N PRO A 203 5.02 -4.66 -7.79
CA PRO A 203 4.24 -4.99 -8.98
C PRO A 203 2.96 -4.16 -9.14
N SER A 204 2.25 -3.90 -8.04
CA SER A 204 1.03 -3.08 -8.05
C SER A 204 1.33 -1.61 -8.38
N LEU A 205 2.43 -1.05 -7.83
CA LEU A 205 2.88 0.32 -8.13
C LEU A 205 3.33 0.45 -9.59
N VAL A 206 4.04 -0.55 -10.13
CA VAL A 206 4.41 -0.59 -11.56
C VAL A 206 3.15 -0.64 -12.42
N GLU A 207 2.18 -1.49 -12.10
CA GLU A 207 0.91 -1.54 -12.83
C GLU A 207 0.19 -0.19 -12.82
N ALA A 208 0.11 0.47 -11.66
CA ALA A 208 -0.48 1.80 -11.54
C ALA A 208 0.31 2.85 -12.34
N MET A 209 1.66 2.81 -12.31
CA MET A 209 2.51 3.71 -13.07
C MET A 209 2.20 3.65 -14.57
N PHE A 210 1.93 2.46 -15.07
CA PHE A 210 1.65 2.24 -16.49
C PHE A 210 0.16 2.30 -16.87
N ALA A 211 -0.76 2.42 -15.92
CA ALA A 211 -2.16 2.62 -16.23
C ALA A 211 -2.37 3.98 -16.93
N GLY A 212 -2.73 3.96 -18.23
CA GLY A 212 -2.85 5.16 -19.06
C GLY A 212 -1.53 5.83 -19.48
N PHE A 213 -0.40 5.11 -19.38
CA PHE A 213 0.92 5.61 -19.80
C PHE A 213 0.94 6.03 -21.29
N PRO A 214 1.64 7.13 -21.65
CA PRO A 214 2.46 7.99 -20.79
C PRO A 214 1.65 9.01 -19.97
N GLY A 215 0.35 9.17 -20.20
CA GLY A 215 -0.51 10.11 -19.53
C GLY A 215 -0.40 11.53 -20.06
N ARG A 216 -0.99 12.49 -19.35
CA ARG A 216 -0.83 13.92 -19.68
C ARG A 216 0.35 14.47 -18.87
N ASN A 217 1.08 15.41 -19.48
CA ASN A 217 2.19 16.06 -18.80
C ASN A 217 1.71 16.83 -17.55
N GLY A 218 2.35 16.61 -16.40
CA GLY A 218 2.02 17.25 -15.13
C GLY A 218 0.75 16.70 -14.45
N GLU A 219 0.25 15.52 -14.85
CA GLU A 219 -0.93 14.95 -14.20
C GLU A 219 -0.59 14.21 -12.90
N THR A 220 -1.52 14.27 -11.95
CA THR A 220 -1.53 13.41 -10.76
C THR A 220 -2.88 12.69 -10.70
N VAL A 221 -2.85 11.37 -10.68
CA VAL A 221 -4.05 10.51 -10.67
C VAL A 221 -4.04 9.55 -9.49
N LYS A 222 -5.22 9.25 -8.97
CA LYS A 222 -5.42 8.19 -7.98
C LYS A 222 -5.94 6.94 -8.68
N ILE A 223 -5.26 5.83 -8.48
CA ILE A 223 -5.55 4.55 -9.14
C ILE A 223 -5.67 3.49 -8.04
N THR A 224 -6.74 2.72 -8.08
CA THR A 224 -6.95 1.58 -7.19
C THR A 224 -6.59 0.30 -7.92
N ILE A 225 -5.57 -0.40 -7.46
CA ILE A 225 -5.11 -1.67 -8.02
C ILE A 225 -5.57 -2.81 -7.11
N PRO A 226 -6.29 -3.82 -7.63
CA PRO A 226 -6.59 -5.01 -6.86
C PRO A 226 -5.30 -5.79 -6.59
N THR A 227 -4.96 -6.01 -5.32
CA THR A 227 -3.82 -6.87 -4.97
C THR A 227 -4.24 -8.31 -5.13
N LYS A 228 -3.51 -9.08 -5.95
CA LYS A 228 -3.77 -10.51 -6.12
C LYS A 228 -3.45 -11.23 -4.81
N PRO A 229 -4.44 -11.93 -4.19
CA PRO A 229 -4.12 -12.84 -3.10
C PRO A 229 -3.18 -13.92 -3.64
N ARG A 230 -2.16 -14.25 -2.86
CA ARG A 230 -1.32 -15.42 -3.17
C ARG A 230 -2.17 -16.67 -2.99
N GLY A 231 -2.36 -17.43 -4.06
CA GLY A 231 -2.74 -18.83 -3.98
C GLY A 231 -1.62 -19.65 -3.36
#